data_2347a3b0f80d02e0899bf7b32605dcdd
#
_entry.id   2347a3b0f80d02e0899bf7b32605dcdd
#
_cell.length_a   1.000
_cell.length_b   1.000
_cell.length_c   1.000
_cell.angle_alpha   90.00
_cell.angle_beta   90.00
_cell.angle_gamma   90.00
#
_symmetry.space_group_name_H-M   'P 1'
#
loop_
_entity.id
_entity.type
_entity.pdbx_description
1 polymer ?
#
loop_
_entity_poly.entity_id
_entity_poly.type
_entity_poly.pdbx_seq_one_letter_code
_entity_poly.pdbx_strand_id
1 'polypeptide(L)'
;PDALLGTISAAGAMISLFVNVFVGSLSDRTRSRLGKRAPWYLIGSIVSALSFYSIGIPSTGTGILIAYCFANVGQNMMTAPVVAAISDLVPEQNRGKVSAAYGGGITIGQAFGTLLGSFLIFNTGVGFGFAAAFYLVASVIAFIFLPHNSYYETKEDNDESLLKIMVYS
;
A
#
# COMPACT_ATOMS: atom_id res chain seq x y z
N PRO A 1 30.61 -0.60 -1.88
CA PRO A 1 29.44 -0.70 -0.99
C PRO A 1 28.47 0.46 -1.21
N ASP A 2 28.95 1.72 -1.22
CA ASP A 2 28.11 2.91 -1.27
C ASP A 2 27.40 3.09 -2.62
N ALA A 3 28.05 2.74 -3.72
CA ALA A 3 27.44 2.76 -5.05
C ALA A 3 26.25 1.81 -5.19
N LEU A 4 26.31 0.64 -4.55
CA LEU A 4 25.20 -0.33 -4.53
C LEU A 4 24.01 0.22 -3.75
N LEU A 5 24.22 0.83 -2.60
CA LEU A 5 23.16 1.45 -1.82
C LEU A 5 22.50 2.61 -2.59
N GLY A 6 23.30 3.42 -3.28
CA GLY A 6 22.79 4.48 -4.15
C GLY A 6 21.94 3.96 -5.31
N THR A 7 22.39 2.91 -6.00
CA THR A 7 21.60 2.30 -7.10
C THR A 7 20.31 1.66 -6.62
N ILE A 8 20.32 0.98 -5.47
CA ILE A 8 19.12 0.39 -4.85
C ILE A 8 18.11 1.48 -4.53
N SER A 9 18.56 2.57 -3.90
CA SER A 9 17.68 3.69 -3.52
C SER A 9 17.11 4.41 -4.75
N ALA A 10 17.91 4.65 -5.77
CA ALA A 10 17.47 5.27 -7.02
C ALA A 10 16.47 4.39 -7.77
N ALA A 11 16.74 3.09 -7.88
CA ALA A 11 15.81 2.14 -8.49
C ALA A 11 14.48 2.09 -7.74
N GLY A 12 14.51 2.05 -6.40
CA GLY A 12 13.31 2.08 -5.58
C GLY A 12 12.47 3.36 -5.78
N ALA A 13 13.11 4.52 -5.86
CA ALA A 13 12.43 5.80 -6.10
C ALA A 13 11.76 5.84 -7.48
N MET A 14 12.46 5.39 -8.52
CA MET A 14 11.88 5.31 -9.87
C MET A 14 10.69 4.36 -9.93
N ILE A 15 10.83 3.17 -9.37
CA ILE A 15 9.73 2.18 -9.29
C ILE A 15 8.54 2.78 -8.55
N SER A 16 8.77 3.46 -7.44
CA SER A 16 7.70 4.09 -6.65
C SER A 16 6.90 5.11 -7.48
N LEU A 17 7.57 5.95 -8.26
CA LEU A 17 6.91 6.93 -9.14
C LEU A 17 5.99 6.23 -10.15
N PHE A 18 6.52 5.25 -10.89
CA PHE A 18 5.75 4.55 -11.91
C PHE A 18 4.59 3.76 -11.30
N VAL A 19 4.86 2.98 -10.26
CA VAL A 19 3.85 2.11 -9.64
C VAL A 19 2.72 2.94 -9.02
N ASN A 20 3.02 4.05 -8.34
CA ASN A 20 1.98 4.91 -7.77
C ASN A 20 1.02 5.46 -8.83
N VAL A 21 1.54 5.93 -9.96
CA VAL A 21 0.71 6.45 -11.06
C VAL A 21 -0.11 5.34 -11.70
N PHE A 22 0.52 4.20 -12.02
CA PHE A 22 -0.16 3.09 -12.66
C PHE A 22 -1.19 2.43 -11.75
N VAL A 23 -0.81 2.09 -10.54
CA VAL A 23 -1.71 1.44 -9.57
C VAL A 23 -2.83 2.37 -9.14
N GLY A 24 -2.55 3.67 -8.94
CA GLY A 24 -3.58 4.65 -8.67
C GLY A 24 -4.66 4.64 -9.75
N SER A 25 -4.26 4.80 -11.01
CA SER A 25 -5.19 4.81 -12.15
C SER A 25 -5.92 3.48 -12.39
N LEU A 26 -5.24 2.35 -12.16
CA LEU A 26 -5.83 1.02 -12.28
C LEU A 26 -6.81 0.72 -11.15
N SER A 27 -6.48 1.14 -9.92
CA SER A 27 -7.36 0.93 -8.77
C SER A 27 -8.67 1.71 -8.91
N ASP A 28 -8.64 2.90 -9.52
CA ASP A 28 -9.84 3.70 -9.78
C ASP A 28 -10.78 3.05 -10.82
N ARG A 29 -10.21 2.28 -11.75
CA ARG A 29 -10.96 1.56 -12.79
C ARG A 29 -11.40 0.15 -12.36
N THR A 30 -10.88 -0.34 -11.25
CA THR A 30 -11.17 -1.71 -10.79
C THR A 30 -12.59 -1.79 -10.23
N ARG A 31 -13.36 -2.75 -10.76
CA ARG A 31 -14.72 -3.07 -10.32
C ARG A 31 -14.71 -4.47 -9.70
N SER A 32 -14.55 -4.52 -8.37
CA SER A 32 -14.52 -5.79 -7.64
C SER A 32 -15.62 -5.83 -6.58
N ARG A 33 -16.09 -7.05 -6.26
CA ARG A 33 -17.02 -7.28 -5.14
C ARG A 33 -16.43 -6.89 -3.77
N LEU A 34 -15.11 -6.80 -3.68
CA LEU A 34 -14.38 -6.37 -2.49
C LEU A 34 -14.17 -4.85 -2.43
N GLY A 35 -14.76 -4.09 -3.36
CA GLY A 35 -14.51 -2.67 -3.54
C GLY A 35 -13.41 -2.37 -4.58
N LYS A 36 -13.20 -1.09 -4.90
CA LYS A 36 -12.23 -0.66 -5.92
C LYS A 36 -10.78 -0.93 -5.49
N ARG A 37 -10.47 -0.83 -4.22
CA ARG A 37 -9.10 -0.68 -3.68
C ARG A 37 -8.60 -1.87 -2.89
N ALA A 38 -9.49 -2.64 -2.25
CA ALA A 38 -9.12 -3.78 -1.43
C ALA A 38 -8.30 -4.84 -2.17
N PRO A 39 -8.60 -5.24 -3.43
CA PRO A 39 -7.80 -6.24 -4.13
C PRO A 39 -6.36 -5.79 -4.37
N TRP A 40 -6.13 -4.51 -4.68
CA TRP A 40 -4.79 -3.96 -4.89
C TRP A 40 -3.96 -3.96 -3.62
N TYR A 41 -4.61 -3.64 -2.50
CA TYR A 41 -3.98 -3.70 -1.19
C TYR A 41 -3.57 -5.13 -0.81
N LEU A 42 -4.46 -6.12 -1.02
CA LEU A 42 -4.18 -7.53 -0.75
C LEU A 42 -3.04 -8.07 -1.63
N ILE A 43 -3.08 -7.80 -2.93
CA ILE A 43 -2.01 -8.24 -3.85
C ILE A 43 -0.69 -7.59 -3.45
N GLY A 44 -0.69 -6.29 -3.18
CA GLY A 44 0.49 -5.56 -2.76
C GLY A 44 1.11 -6.11 -1.48
N SER A 45 0.29 -6.48 -0.49
CA SER A 45 0.78 -7.06 0.76
C SER A 45 1.40 -8.44 0.58
N ILE A 46 0.82 -9.29 -0.27
CA ILE A 46 1.37 -10.61 -0.59
C ILE A 46 2.70 -10.46 -1.33
N VAL A 47 2.78 -9.58 -2.33
CA VAL A 47 4.00 -9.30 -3.08
C VAL A 47 5.08 -8.77 -2.14
N SER A 48 4.75 -7.82 -1.25
CA SER A 48 5.70 -7.30 -0.25
C SER A 48 6.18 -8.39 0.70
N ALA A 49 5.28 -9.19 1.26
CA ALA A 49 5.62 -10.25 2.20
C ALA A 49 6.56 -11.29 1.58
N LEU A 50 6.27 -11.76 0.37
CA LEU A 50 7.10 -12.71 -0.36
C LEU A 50 8.47 -12.11 -0.69
N SER A 51 8.52 -10.84 -1.08
CA SER A 51 9.76 -10.15 -1.41
C SER A 51 10.65 -9.98 -0.18
N PHE A 52 10.09 -9.53 0.95
CA PHE A 52 10.85 -9.41 2.20
C PHE A 52 11.33 -10.78 2.70
N TYR A 53 10.51 -11.80 2.61
CA TYR A 53 10.92 -13.16 2.96
C TYR A 53 12.10 -13.62 2.09
N SER A 54 12.05 -13.34 0.78
CA SER A 54 13.14 -13.70 -0.16
C SER A 54 14.45 -12.95 0.14
N ILE A 55 14.40 -11.71 0.62
CA ILE A 55 15.60 -10.98 1.05
C ILE A 55 16.25 -11.63 2.28
N GLY A 56 15.44 -12.23 3.16
CA GLY A 56 15.91 -12.93 4.35
C GLY A 56 16.65 -14.25 4.08
N ILE A 57 16.51 -14.80 2.88
CA ILE A 57 17.24 -16.02 2.47
C ILE A 57 18.62 -15.62 1.90
N PRO A 58 19.71 -16.36 2.20
CA PRO A 58 21.02 -16.07 1.65
C PRO A 58 20.97 -15.99 0.12
N SER A 59 21.17 -14.79 -0.43
CA SER A 59 21.03 -14.49 -1.85
C SER A 59 22.25 -13.74 -2.37
N THR A 60 22.44 -13.79 -3.68
CA THR A 60 23.42 -12.94 -4.35
C THR A 60 22.98 -11.47 -4.30
N GLY A 61 23.91 -10.52 -4.39
CA GLY A 61 23.58 -9.08 -4.38
C GLY A 61 22.52 -8.68 -5.43
N THR A 62 22.55 -9.33 -6.59
CA THR A 62 21.54 -9.13 -7.65
C THR A 62 20.17 -9.67 -7.22
N GLY A 63 20.12 -10.81 -6.52
CA GLY A 63 18.89 -11.38 -5.98
C GLY A 63 18.23 -10.46 -4.96
N ILE A 64 19.02 -9.86 -4.07
CA ILE A 64 18.56 -8.87 -3.09
C ILE A 64 18.00 -7.62 -3.80
N LEU A 65 18.67 -7.12 -4.83
CA LEU A 65 18.21 -5.98 -5.62
C LEU A 65 16.83 -6.27 -6.24
N ILE A 66 16.68 -7.40 -6.89
CA ILE A 66 15.42 -7.81 -7.53
C ILE A 66 14.30 -7.92 -6.48
N ALA A 67 14.55 -8.61 -5.38
CA ALA A 67 13.58 -8.77 -4.31
C ALA A 67 13.19 -7.41 -3.69
N TYR A 68 14.15 -6.50 -3.53
CA TYR A 68 13.88 -5.13 -3.08
C TYR A 68 13.01 -4.34 -4.07
N CYS A 69 13.24 -4.48 -5.36
CA CYS A 69 12.40 -3.86 -6.39
C CYS A 69 10.95 -4.36 -6.29
N PHE A 70 10.75 -5.66 -6.16
CA PHE A 70 9.42 -6.24 -5.96
C PHE A 70 8.77 -5.81 -4.64
N ALA A 71 9.54 -5.69 -3.56
CA ALA A 71 9.04 -5.16 -2.30
C ALA A 71 8.54 -3.73 -2.45
N ASN A 72 9.26 -2.87 -3.18
CA ASN A 72 8.82 -1.51 -3.49
C ASN A 72 7.54 -1.48 -4.33
N VAL A 73 7.41 -2.35 -5.33
CA VAL A 73 6.18 -2.50 -6.11
C VAL A 73 5.01 -2.83 -5.17
N GLY A 74 5.15 -3.86 -4.34
CA GLY A 74 4.11 -4.27 -3.41
C GLY A 74 3.71 -3.18 -2.42
N GLN A 75 4.69 -2.47 -1.83
CA GLN A 75 4.44 -1.35 -0.93
C GLN A 75 3.64 -0.23 -1.59
N ASN A 76 4.01 0.16 -2.81
CA ASN A 76 3.30 1.20 -3.54
C ASN A 76 1.90 0.76 -3.97
N MET A 77 1.71 -0.54 -4.29
CA MET A 77 0.38 -1.12 -4.53
C MET A 77 -0.53 -1.04 -3.30
N MET A 78 0.02 -1.06 -2.09
CA MET A 78 -0.74 -0.84 -0.85
C MET A 78 -0.99 0.64 -0.59
N THR A 79 0.02 1.48 -0.75
CA THR A 79 -0.01 2.90 -0.36
C THR A 79 -0.89 3.73 -1.28
N ALA A 80 -0.78 3.57 -2.60
CA ALA A 80 -1.51 4.36 -3.58
C ALA A 80 -3.05 4.30 -3.40
N PRO A 81 -3.67 3.11 -3.23
CA PRO A 81 -5.11 3.04 -2.97
C PRO A 81 -5.55 3.66 -1.65
N VAL A 82 -4.71 3.60 -0.61
CA VAL A 82 -5.03 4.18 0.70
C VAL A 82 -5.02 5.70 0.63
N VAL A 83 -4.00 6.30 0.01
CA VAL A 83 -3.91 7.76 -0.17
C VAL A 83 -5.08 8.27 -1.01
N ALA A 84 -5.42 7.57 -2.09
CA ALA A 84 -6.56 7.91 -2.91
C ALA A 84 -7.90 7.75 -2.14
N ALA A 85 -8.01 6.76 -1.21
CA ALA A 85 -9.19 6.62 -0.36
C ALA A 85 -9.40 7.82 0.57
N ILE A 86 -8.35 8.42 1.08
CA ILE A 86 -8.44 9.62 1.92
C ILE A 86 -9.07 10.78 1.14
N SER A 87 -8.68 10.96 -0.12
CA SER A 87 -9.25 12.04 -0.95
C SER A 87 -10.70 11.81 -1.35
N ASP A 88 -11.12 10.55 -1.52
CA ASP A 88 -12.48 10.24 -2.00
C ASP A 88 -13.50 10.11 -0.87
N LEU A 89 -13.11 9.51 0.25
CA LEU A 89 -14.04 9.15 1.33
C LEU A 89 -14.07 10.18 2.46
N VAL A 90 -13.06 11.06 2.55
CA VAL A 90 -12.98 12.03 3.65
C VAL A 90 -13.45 13.40 3.20
N PRO A 91 -14.46 13.99 3.88
CA PRO A 91 -14.91 15.37 3.62
C PRO A 91 -13.73 16.36 3.70
N GLU A 92 -13.75 17.39 2.87
CA GLU A 92 -12.66 18.39 2.75
C GLU A 92 -12.22 18.96 4.10
N GLN A 93 -13.18 19.24 4.98
CA GLN A 93 -12.94 19.79 6.32
C GLN A 93 -12.07 18.88 7.21
N ASN A 94 -12.10 17.55 6.98
CA ASN A 94 -11.43 16.57 7.81
C ASN A 94 -10.19 15.96 7.11
N ARG A 95 -9.97 16.21 5.82
CA ARG A 95 -8.84 15.66 5.06
C ARG A 95 -7.50 15.95 5.71
N GLY A 96 -7.30 17.17 6.21
CA GLY A 96 -6.08 17.57 6.89
C GLY A 96 -5.81 16.74 8.15
N LYS A 97 -6.83 16.48 8.97
CA LYS A 97 -6.71 15.67 10.19
C LYS A 97 -6.40 14.21 9.88
N VAL A 98 -7.08 13.63 8.90
CA VAL A 98 -6.88 12.23 8.51
C VAL A 98 -5.52 12.05 7.85
N SER A 99 -5.08 12.98 7.00
CA SER A 99 -3.75 12.95 6.40
C SER A 99 -2.64 13.11 7.44
N ALA A 100 -2.83 13.97 8.45
CA ALA A 100 -1.89 14.12 9.55
C ALA A 100 -1.81 12.84 10.40
N ALA A 101 -2.94 12.20 10.71
CA ALA A 101 -2.97 10.92 11.41
C ALA A 101 -2.28 9.81 10.60
N TYR A 102 -2.54 9.75 9.29
CA TYR A 102 -1.87 8.81 8.38
C TYR A 102 -0.35 9.04 8.33
N GLY A 103 0.10 10.28 8.13
CA GLY A 103 1.52 10.63 8.14
C GLY A 103 2.18 10.36 9.49
N GLY A 104 1.51 10.69 10.60
CA GLY A 104 1.95 10.35 11.94
C GLY A 104 2.11 8.84 12.15
N GLY A 105 1.14 8.06 11.68
CA GLY A 105 1.22 6.59 11.71
C GLY A 105 2.42 6.04 10.94
N ILE A 106 2.71 6.58 9.76
CA ILE A 106 3.90 6.22 8.96
C ILE A 106 5.17 6.53 9.76
N THR A 107 5.29 7.73 10.32
CA THR A 107 6.49 8.16 11.06
C THR A 107 6.73 7.29 12.29
N ILE A 108 5.69 7.02 13.06
CA ILE A 108 5.75 6.13 14.22
C ILE A 108 6.14 4.72 13.77
N GLY A 109 5.52 4.19 12.72
CA GLY A 109 5.85 2.88 12.15
C GLY A 109 7.29 2.77 11.70
N GLN A 110 7.84 3.80 11.06
CA GLN A 110 9.25 3.88 10.65
C GLN A 110 10.19 3.88 11.87
N ALA A 111 9.87 4.64 12.90
CA ALA A 111 10.67 4.66 14.14
C ALA A 111 10.70 3.28 14.80
N PHE A 112 9.54 2.64 14.98
CA PHE A 112 9.47 1.28 15.52
C PHE A 112 10.17 0.26 14.62
N GLY A 113 10.00 0.35 13.29
CA GLY A 113 10.66 -0.53 12.33
C GLY A 113 12.18 -0.41 12.39
N THR A 114 12.71 0.82 12.52
CA THR A 114 14.15 1.06 12.67
C THR A 114 14.68 0.49 13.97
N LEU A 115 13.98 0.68 15.09
CA LEU A 115 14.34 0.12 16.37
C LEU A 115 14.36 -1.42 16.33
N LEU A 116 13.29 -2.05 15.86
CA LEU A 116 13.22 -3.51 15.72
C LEU A 116 14.29 -4.04 14.77
N GLY A 117 14.52 -3.35 13.65
CA GLY A 117 15.55 -3.70 12.68
C GLY A 117 16.96 -3.68 13.30
N SER A 118 17.26 -2.70 14.16
CA SER A 118 18.55 -2.62 14.84
C SER A 118 18.78 -3.77 15.81
N PHE A 119 17.75 -4.26 16.50
CA PHE A 119 17.85 -5.45 17.35
C PHE A 119 18.01 -6.74 16.55
N LEU A 120 17.43 -6.82 15.36
CA LEU A 120 17.43 -8.01 14.51
C LEU A 120 18.58 -8.04 13.50
N ILE A 121 19.47 -7.04 13.52
CA ILE A 121 20.57 -6.92 12.54
C ILE A 121 21.52 -8.12 12.57
N PHE A 122 21.68 -8.77 13.71
CA PHE A 122 22.52 -9.96 13.87
C PHE A 122 21.86 -11.24 13.33
N ASN A 123 20.55 -11.21 13.08
CA ASN A 123 19.81 -12.33 12.50
C ASN A 123 18.84 -11.81 11.42
N THR A 124 19.41 -11.43 10.29
CA THR A 124 18.70 -10.80 9.17
C THR A 124 17.54 -11.65 8.65
N GLY A 125 17.71 -12.98 8.60
CA GLY A 125 16.64 -13.89 8.16
C GLY A 125 15.41 -13.81 9.06
N VAL A 126 15.60 -13.76 10.39
CA VAL A 126 14.51 -13.58 11.34
C VAL A 126 13.89 -12.18 11.18
N GLY A 127 14.71 -11.12 11.01
CA GLY A 127 14.24 -9.75 10.82
C GLY A 127 13.33 -9.62 9.60
N PHE A 128 13.73 -10.14 8.47
CA PHE A 128 12.92 -10.12 7.25
C PHE A 128 11.69 -11.04 7.33
N GLY A 129 11.78 -12.16 8.05
CA GLY A 129 10.62 -13.00 8.35
C GLY A 129 9.55 -12.26 9.19
N PHE A 130 9.98 -11.52 10.22
CA PHE A 130 9.07 -10.65 10.97
C PHE A 130 8.45 -9.56 10.10
N ALA A 131 9.24 -8.90 9.24
CA ALA A 131 8.71 -7.90 8.32
C ALA A 131 7.63 -8.50 7.41
N ALA A 132 7.87 -9.67 6.82
CA ALA A 132 6.89 -10.37 5.99
C ALA A 132 5.60 -10.69 6.77
N ALA A 133 5.71 -11.18 8.00
CA ALA A 133 4.56 -11.46 8.86
C ALA A 133 3.76 -10.19 9.18
N PHE A 134 4.44 -9.07 9.48
CA PHE A 134 3.78 -7.78 9.72
C PHE A 134 2.99 -7.28 8.51
N TYR A 135 3.51 -7.47 7.29
CA TYR A 135 2.76 -7.11 6.07
C TYR A 135 1.49 -7.92 5.92
N LEU A 136 1.51 -9.21 6.22
CA LEU A 136 0.32 -10.07 6.16
C LEU A 136 -0.71 -9.68 7.24
N VAL A 137 -0.26 -9.45 8.47
CA VAL A 137 -1.14 -9.02 9.56
C VAL A 137 -1.77 -7.66 9.26
N ALA A 138 -0.97 -6.68 8.82
CA ALA A 138 -1.45 -5.37 8.43
C ALA A 138 -2.47 -5.45 7.27
N SER A 139 -2.26 -6.38 6.33
CA SER A 139 -3.18 -6.65 5.24
C SER A 139 -4.54 -7.15 5.74
N VAL A 140 -4.55 -8.08 6.67
CA VAL A 140 -5.80 -8.61 7.26
C VAL A 140 -6.54 -7.50 8.01
N ILE A 141 -5.82 -6.72 8.81
CA ILE A 141 -6.41 -5.58 9.54
C ILE A 141 -7.01 -4.56 8.56
N ALA A 142 -6.25 -4.16 7.56
CA ALA A 142 -6.73 -3.20 6.57
C ALA A 142 -7.91 -3.75 5.77
N PHE A 143 -7.92 -5.05 5.45
CA PHE A 143 -9.03 -5.68 4.77
C PHE A 143 -10.32 -5.63 5.59
N ILE A 144 -10.24 -5.81 6.91
CA ILE A 144 -11.40 -5.73 7.81
C ILE A 144 -11.95 -4.30 7.89
N PHE A 145 -11.05 -3.29 7.92
CA PHE A 145 -11.43 -1.89 8.10
C PHE A 145 -11.69 -1.12 6.81
N LEU A 146 -11.24 -1.60 5.64
CA LEU A 146 -11.56 -0.94 4.37
C LEU A 146 -13.05 -1.13 4.02
N PRO A 147 -13.76 -0.07 3.65
CA PRO A 147 -15.15 -0.17 3.24
C PRO A 147 -15.25 -0.96 1.92
N HIS A 148 -15.97 -2.08 1.97
CA HIS A 148 -16.12 -3.01 0.85
C HIS A 148 -17.21 -2.56 -0.15
N ASN A 149 -18.14 -1.68 0.26
CA ASN A 149 -19.36 -1.39 -0.49
C ASN A 149 -19.38 -0.02 -1.21
N SER A 150 -18.31 0.77 -1.17
CA SER A 150 -18.31 2.13 -1.72
C SER A 150 -18.66 2.26 -3.22
N TYR A 151 -18.64 1.14 -3.96
CA TYR A 151 -19.01 1.14 -5.39
C TYR A 151 -20.52 1.09 -5.62
N TYR A 152 -21.26 0.37 -4.77
CA TYR A 152 -22.71 0.21 -4.94
C TYR A 152 -23.48 1.44 -4.43
N GLU A 153 -23.05 2.04 -3.32
CA GLU A 153 -23.66 3.25 -2.78
C GLU A 153 -23.57 4.44 -3.74
N THR A 154 -22.41 4.65 -4.37
CA THR A 154 -22.23 5.74 -5.35
C THR A 154 -23.09 5.53 -6.61
N LYS A 155 -23.42 4.30 -6.97
CA LYS A 155 -24.27 4.02 -8.13
C LYS A 155 -25.75 4.25 -7.82
N GLU A 156 -26.22 3.82 -6.63
CA GLU A 156 -27.60 4.06 -6.18
C GLU A 156 -27.87 5.56 -6.04
N ASP A 157 -26.94 6.31 -5.45
CA ASP A 157 -27.10 7.78 -5.27
C ASP A 157 -27.11 8.52 -6.62
N ASN A 158 -26.31 8.09 -7.61
CA ASN A 158 -26.35 8.67 -8.95
C ASN A 158 -27.60 8.28 -9.73
N ASP A 159 -28.05 7.03 -9.63
CA ASP A 159 -29.26 6.58 -10.31
C ASP A 159 -30.52 7.23 -9.69
N GLU A 160 -30.57 7.42 -8.37
CA GLU A 160 -31.62 8.16 -7.68
C GLU A 160 -31.63 9.65 -8.05
N SER A 161 -30.44 10.27 -8.16
CA SER A 161 -30.33 11.68 -8.55
C SER A 161 -30.74 11.90 -10.00
N LEU A 162 -30.39 11.00 -10.91
CA LEU A 162 -30.78 11.03 -12.34
C LEU A 162 -32.30 10.79 -12.47
N LEU A 163 -32.87 9.85 -11.72
CA LEU A 163 -34.32 9.63 -11.69
C LEU A 163 -35.08 10.84 -11.17
N LYS A 164 -34.59 11.50 -10.12
CA LYS A 164 -35.19 12.75 -9.61
C LYS A 164 -35.16 13.87 -10.63
N ILE A 165 -34.05 14.04 -11.37
CA ILE A 165 -33.93 15.04 -12.44
C ILE A 165 -34.91 14.73 -13.58
N MET A 166 -35.08 13.48 -13.98
CA MET A 166 -35.99 13.08 -15.05
C MET A 166 -37.49 13.20 -14.65
N VAL A 167 -37.82 13.05 -13.38
CA VAL A 167 -39.20 13.11 -12.91
C VAL A 167 -39.66 14.55 -12.65
N TYR A 168 -38.74 15.47 -12.36
CA TYR A 168 -39.05 16.89 -12.06
C TYR A 168 -38.74 17.85 -13.24
N SER A 169 -38.34 17.35 -14.39
CA SER A 169 -38.18 18.10 -15.65
C SER A 169 -39.34 17.84 -16.57
#